data_5ad6ed81584a5b90359657b33fd2fc31
#
_entry.id   5ad6ed81584a5b90359657b33fd2fc31
#
_cell.length_a   1.000
_cell.length_b   1.000
_cell.length_c   1.000
_cell.angle_alpha   90.00
_cell.angle_beta   90.00
_cell.angle_gamma   90.00
#
_symmetry.space_group_name_H-M   'P 1'
#
loop_
_entity.id
_entity.type
_entity.pdbx_description
1 polymer ?
#
loop_
_entity_poly.entity_id
_entity_poly.type
_entity_poly.pdbx_seq_one_letter_code
_entity_poly.pdbx_strand_id
1 'polypeptide(L)'
;MNENIVSKTSEYFKKKGIVLPKISELSNPHSVNKDIINKLKSVDKNAVNPLNLFRVHWFNNRDHSGFSKVPEYVVLPNEFTGVEAKIIVNIGRLFPLITAHKVLAAYGCLLPRILNGDFDYSKQKAVWPSTGNYCRGGVAISRILGLKSVAILPEGMSKERFDWLEKWVEDPKDIVKTPGTESNVKEIYDACNNLKKDPANDIINQFSEYYNYAIHRAVTGPSFEKSFLEVKKNSNLKPRFYVSASGSSGTLAAGDYLKNSLGTLNAVVEALECPTLLKNGYGEHNIQGIGDKHVPLIHNVMNTDFVVDISDKATDNLNLMFNTN
;
A
#
# COMPACT_ATOMS: atom_id res chain seq x y z
N MET A 1 21.41 9.12 -12.68
CA MET A 1 21.38 7.65 -12.89
C MET A 1 22.77 7.09 -12.73
N ASN A 2 22.97 6.09 -11.88
CA ASN A 2 24.27 5.43 -11.71
C ASN A 2 24.28 4.13 -12.54
N GLU A 3 24.79 4.23 -13.77
CA GLU A 3 24.77 3.13 -14.76
C GLU A 3 25.51 1.86 -14.27
N ASN A 4 26.57 2.02 -13.48
CA ASN A 4 27.30 0.88 -12.93
C ASN A 4 26.45 0.07 -11.95
N ILE A 5 25.73 0.74 -11.02
CA ILE A 5 24.81 0.06 -10.11
C ILE A 5 23.65 -0.56 -10.87
N VAL A 6 23.09 0.12 -11.86
CA VAL A 6 21.99 -0.40 -12.70
C VAL A 6 22.42 -1.67 -13.43
N SER A 7 23.59 -1.66 -14.09
CA SER A 7 24.14 -2.83 -14.79
C SER A 7 24.32 -4.02 -13.85
N LYS A 8 24.98 -3.79 -12.71
CA LYS A 8 25.23 -4.81 -11.69
C LYS A 8 23.94 -5.41 -11.13
N THR A 9 22.93 -4.57 -10.87
CA THR A 9 21.61 -5.02 -10.38
C THR A 9 20.86 -5.80 -11.47
N SER A 10 20.94 -5.37 -12.72
CA SER A 10 20.35 -6.08 -13.86
C SER A 10 20.94 -7.48 -14.04
N GLU A 11 22.26 -7.61 -13.94
CA GLU A 11 22.93 -8.93 -14.00
C GLU A 11 22.52 -9.84 -12.85
N TYR A 12 22.43 -9.28 -11.62
CA TYR A 12 21.95 -10.01 -10.45
C TYR A 12 20.54 -10.53 -10.66
N PHE A 13 19.62 -9.67 -11.13
CA PHE A 13 18.21 -10.08 -11.38
C PHE A 13 18.12 -11.11 -12.49
N LYS A 14 18.87 -10.97 -13.60
CA LYS A 14 18.94 -11.98 -14.65
C LYS A 14 19.39 -13.34 -14.11
N LYS A 15 20.47 -13.34 -13.30
CA LYS A 15 20.98 -14.58 -12.68
C LYS A 15 19.98 -15.23 -11.73
N LYS A 16 19.13 -14.46 -11.07
CA LYS A 16 18.07 -14.92 -10.16
C LYS A 16 16.74 -15.21 -10.86
N GLY A 17 16.62 -14.96 -12.16
CA GLY A 17 15.37 -15.09 -12.90
C GLY A 17 14.29 -14.10 -12.48
N ILE A 18 14.69 -12.93 -11.93
CA ILE A 18 13.79 -11.88 -11.50
C ILE A 18 13.45 -10.99 -12.69
N VAL A 19 12.15 -10.86 -12.96
CA VAL A 19 11.61 -9.92 -13.95
C VAL A 19 10.71 -8.95 -13.21
N LEU A 20 10.94 -7.66 -13.41
CA LEU A 20 10.15 -6.60 -12.79
C LEU A 20 8.93 -6.29 -13.67
N PRO A 21 7.70 -6.37 -13.16
CA PRO A 21 6.52 -5.92 -13.89
C PRO A 21 6.58 -4.41 -14.13
N LYS A 22 6.14 -3.99 -15.32
CA LYS A 22 5.96 -2.57 -15.65
C LYS A 22 4.75 -2.01 -14.92
N ILE A 23 4.77 -0.71 -14.64
CA ILE A 23 3.61 -0.03 -14.04
C ILE A 23 2.36 -0.21 -14.90
N SER A 24 2.50 -0.18 -16.23
CA SER A 24 1.41 -0.45 -17.17
C SER A 24 0.84 -1.87 -17.07
N GLU A 25 1.67 -2.85 -16.75
CA GLU A 25 1.23 -4.24 -16.53
C GLU A 25 0.51 -4.39 -15.19
N LEU A 26 0.89 -3.63 -14.14
CA LEU A 26 0.17 -3.60 -12.87
C LEU A 26 -1.18 -2.86 -12.99
N SER A 27 -1.26 -1.82 -13.82
CA SER A 27 -2.49 -1.08 -14.11
C SER A 27 -3.45 -1.87 -15.02
N ASN A 28 -2.89 -2.67 -15.92
CA ASN A 28 -3.65 -3.53 -16.84
C ASN A 28 -3.01 -4.93 -16.93
N PRO A 29 -3.22 -5.80 -15.95
CA PRO A 29 -2.53 -7.09 -15.86
C PRO A 29 -2.87 -8.08 -16.98
N HIS A 30 -3.92 -7.81 -17.75
CA HIS A 30 -4.22 -8.59 -18.97
C HIS A 30 -3.21 -8.36 -20.10
N SER A 31 -2.35 -7.34 -19.99
CA SER A 31 -1.23 -7.10 -20.91
C SER A 31 0.04 -7.90 -20.56
N VAL A 32 0.07 -8.56 -19.41
CA VAL A 32 1.18 -9.43 -18.99
C VAL A 32 1.29 -10.62 -19.93
N ASN A 33 2.53 -11.03 -20.22
CA ASN A 33 2.79 -12.21 -21.07
C ASN A 33 2.05 -13.44 -20.52
N LYS A 34 1.37 -14.16 -21.42
CA LYS A 34 0.57 -15.36 -21.10
C LYS A 34 1.38 -16.45 -20.40
N ASP A 35 2.67 -16.60 -20.74
CA ASP A 35 3.55 -17.58 -20.11
C ASP A 35 3.79 -17.26 -18.63
N ILE A 36 3.91 -15.98 -18.28
CA ILE A 36 4.01 -15.53 -16.88
C ILE A 36 2.71 -15.86 -16.15
N ILE A 37 1.56 -15.51 -16.74
CA ILE A 37 0.24 -15.80 -16.16
C ILE A 37 0.04 -17.30 -15.95
N ASN A 38 0.46 -18.13 -16.90
CA ASN A 38 0.36 -19.59 -16.77
C ASN A 38 1.26 -20.12 -15.64
N LYS A 39 2.49 -19.63 -15.52
CA LYS A 39 3.40 -20.01 -14.43
C LYS A 39 2.87 -19.59 -13.06
N LEU A 40 2.19 -18.45 -12.97
CA LEU A 40 1.58 -17.98 -11.73
C LEU A 40 0.57 -18.98 -11.12
N LYS A 41 -0.14 -19.75 -11.95
CA LYS A 41 -1.15 -20.71 -11.47
C LYS A 41 -0.60 -21.75 -10.48
N SER A 42 0.68 -22.09 -10.59
CA SER A 42 1.37 -23.05 -9.71
C SER A 42 2.13 -22.39 -8.55
N VAL A 43 2.12 -21.07 -8.43
CA VAL A 43 2.86 -20.34 -7.39
C VAL A 43 1.89 -19.90 -6.28
N ASP A 44 2.17 -20.32 -5.05
CA ASP A 44 1.46 -19.80 -3.88
C ASP A 44 1.64 -18.29 -3.77
N LYS A 45 0.54 -17.58 -3.52
CA LYS A 45 0.52 -16.11 -3.44
C LYS A 45 1.38 -15.54 -2.30
N ASN A 46 1.67 -16.35 -1.29
CA ASN A 46 2.48 -15.99 -0.13
C ASN A 46 3.92 -16.53 -0.21
N ALA A 47 4.27 -17.22 -1.29
CA ALA A 47 5.62 -17.73 -1.47
C ALA A 47 6.62 -16.61 -1.79
N VAL A 48 7.87 -16.79 -1.35
CA VAL A 48 9.02 -15.98 -1.77
C VAL A 48 9.37 -16.37 -3.22
N ASN A 49 8.60 -15.86 -4.16
CA ASN A 49 8.76 -16.15 -5.58
C ASN A 49 8.64 -14.87 -6.41
N PRO A 50 9.61 -14.55 -7.30
CA PRO A 50 9.59 -13.35 -8.13
C PRO A 50 8.33 -13.17 -8.97
N LEU A 51 7.67 -14.25 -9.37
CA LEU A 51 6.41 -14.17 -10.12
C LEU A 51 5.30 -13.48 -9.32
N ASN A 52 5.33 -13.49 -7.98
CA ASN A 52 4.36 -12.78 -7.16
C ASN A 52 4.41 -11.25 -7.32
N LEU A 53 5.48 -10.68 -7.89
CA LEU A 53 5.51 -9.28 -8.28
C LEU A 53 4.41 -8.95 -9.32
N PHE A 54 4.08 -9.88 -10.21
CA PHE A 54 3.00 -9.72 -11.19
C PHE A 54 1.59 -9.83 -10.60
N ARG A 55 1.45 -10.10 -9.30
CA ARG A 55 0.19 -10.04 -8.53
C ARG A 55 0.05 -8.77 -7.71
N VAL A 56 1.01 -7.85 -7.77
CA VAL A 56 1.00 -6.61 -6.97
C VAL A 56 0.05 -5.57 -7.61
N HIS A 57 -1.22 -5.94 -7.73
CA HIS A 57 -2.29 -5.13 -8.34
C HIS A 57 -3.68 -5.54 -7.83
N TRP A 58 -4.73 -4.80 -8.21
CA TRP A 58 -6.11 -4.98 -7.75
C TRP A 58 -6.89 -6.11 -8.44
N PHE A 59 -6.39 -6.69 -9.54
CA PHE A 59 -7.13 -7.61 -10.40
C PHE A 59 -6.93 -9.10 -10.08
N ASN A 60 -6.39 -9.45 -8.93
CA ASN A 60 -6.26 -10.86 -8.56
C ASN A 60 -7.66 -11.48 -8.37
N ASN A 61 -7.88 -12.67 -8.90
CA ASN A 61 -9.09 -13.42 -8.62
C ASN A 61 -9.02 -14.08 -7.22
N ARG A 62 -10.18 -14.56 -6.74
CA ARG A 62 -10.31 -15.08 -5.36
C ARG A 62 -9.46 -16.32 -5.09
N ASP A 63 -9.30 -17.18 -6.09
CA ASP A 63 -8.49 -18.41 -6.00
C ASP A 63 -7.00 -18.19 -6.33
N HIS A 64 -6.64 -16.94 -6.69
CA HIS A 64 -5.29 -16.55 -7.10
C HIS A 64 -4.70 -17.32 -8.29
N SER A 65 -5.53 -18.02 -9.07
CA SER A 65 -5.09 -18.74 -10.28
C SER A 65 -4.86 -17.82 -11.49
N GLY A 66 -5.29 -16.57 -11.41
CA GLY A 66 -5.19 -15.60 -12.50
C GLY A 66 -5.72 -14.23 -12.12
N PHE A 67 -6.15 -13.48 -13.15
CA PHE A 67 -6.62 -12.11 -13.02
C PHE A 67 -8.08 -11.98 -13.43
N SER A 68 -8.87 -11.28 -12.62
CA SER A 68 -10.26 -10.95 -12.91
C SER A 68 -10.35 -9.80 -13.93
N LYS A 69 -11.46 -9.73 -14.66
CA LYS A 69 -11.72 -8.66 -15.64
C LYS A 69 -11.73 -7.28 -14.99
N VAL A 70 -12.25 -7.19 -13.78
CA VAL A 70 -12.30 -5.97 -12.94
C VAL A 70 -11.79 -6.32 -11.54
N PRO A 71 -11.33 -5.34 -10.76
CA PRO A 71 -11.00 -5.55 -9.34
C PRO A 71 -12.17 -6.17 -8.59
N GLU A 72 -11.88 -6.98 -7.58
CA GLU A 72 -12.91 -7.46 -6.66
C GLU A 72 -13.52 -6.29 -5.91
N TYR A 73 -14.85 -6.21 -5.88
CA TYR A 73 -15.59 -5.17 -5.18
C TYR A 73 -16.90 -5.70 -4.60
N VAL A 74 -17.44 -4.95 -3.66
CA VAL A 74 -18.79 -5.12 -3.11
C VAL A 74 -19.56 -3.82 -3.33
N VAL A 75 -20.84 -3.92 -3.70
CA VAL A 75 -21.76 -2.78 -3.67
C VAL A 75 -22.60 -2.93 -2.41
N LEU A 76 -22.49 -1.98 -1.49
CA LEU A 76 -23.26 -2.00 -0.26
C LEU A 76 -24.72 -1.70 -0.58
N PRO A 77 -25.69 -2.51 -0.06
CA PRO A 77 -27.11 -2.28 -0.28
C PRO A 77 -27.61 -1.04 0.49
N ASN A 78 -28.57 -0.33 -0.10
CA ASN A 78 -29.12 0.89 0.50
C ASN A 78 -29.80 0.63 1.85
N GLU A 79 -30.40 -0.54 2.00
CA GLU A 79 -31.04 -0.99 3.25
C GLU A 79 -30.04 -1.08 4.40
N PHE A 80 -28.78 -1.39 4.08
CA PHE A 80 -27.69 -1.43 5.05
C PHE A 80 -27.09 -0.06 5.33
N THR A 81 -26.91 0.75 4.30
CA THR A 81 -26.21 2.04 4.41
C THR A 81 -27.13 3.18 4.82
N GLY A 82 -28.43 3.05 4.62
CA GLY A 82 -29.42 4.11 4.86
C GLY A 82 -29.34 5.30 3.89
N VAL A 83 -28.59 5.17 2.79
CA VAL A 83 -28.41 6.24 1.81
C VAL A 83 -28.79 5.79 0.39
N GLU A 84 -29.41 6.67 -0.38
CA GLU A 84 -29.82 6.42 -1.78
C GLU A 84 -28.67 6.50 -2.77
N ALA A 85 -27.47 6.08 -2.38
CA ALA A 85 -26.30 6.07 -3.22
C ALA A 85 -25.65 4.69 -3.27
N LYS A 86 -25.12 4.30 -4.42
CA LYS A 86 -24.34 3.08 -4.54
C LYS A 86 -22.95 3.32 -3.97
N ILE A 87 -22.59 2.61 -2.91
CA ILE A 87 -21.27 2.61 -2.31
C ILE A 87 -20.52 1.39 -2.81
N ILE A 88 -19.48 1.63 -3.63
CA ILE A 88 -18.64 0.58 -4.21
C ILE A 88 -17.37 0.48 -3.35
N VAL A 89 -17.16 -0.67 -2.72
CA VAL A 89 -15.99 -0.95 -1.88
C VAL A 89 -15.08 -1.92 -2.62
N ASN A 90 -13.90 -1.46 -3.04
CA ASN A 90 -12.89 -2.32 -3.65
C ASN A 90 -12.14 -3.11 -2.58
N ILE A 91 -11.93 -4.40 -2.82
CA ILE A 91 -11.44 -5.36 -1.83
C ILE A 91 -9.93 -5.56 -1.96
N GLY A 92 -9.17 -5.03 -1.00
CA GLY A 92 -7.70 -5.10 -1.00
C GLY A 92 -7.10 -6.42 -0.49
N ARG A 93 -7.90 -7.33 0.09
CA ARG A 93 -7.40 -8.60 0.65
C ARG A 93 -6.83 -9.59 -0.37
N LEU A 94 -7.06 -9.35 -1.66
CA LEU A 94 -6.55 -10.20 -2.74
C LEU A 94 -5.12 -9.86 -3.17
N PHE A 95 -4.51 -8.84 -2.60
CA PHE A 95 -3.08 -8.62 -2.80
C PHE A 95 -2.24 -9.76 -2.23
N PRO A 96 -1.11 -10.10 -2.88
CA PRO A 96 -0.24 -11.19 -2.44
C PRO A 96 0.52 -10.83 -1.15
N LEU A 97 1.11 -11.83 -0.52
CA LEU A 97 2.12 -11.75 0.54
C LEU A 97 1.59 -11.24 1.89
N ILE A 98 0.95 -10.09 1.92
CA ILE A 98 0.49 -9.42 3.13
C ILE A 98 -1.03 -9.16 3.15
N THR A 99 -1.76 -9.61 2.12
CA THR A 99 -3.21 -9.39 1.97
C THR A 99 -3.64 -7.91 2.07
N ALA A 100 -2.78 -6.99 1.65
CA ALA A 100 -3.01 -5.54 1.69
C ALA A 100 -2.31 -4.80 0.55
N HIS A 101 -2.91 -3.71 0.08
CA HIS A 101 -2.39 -2.89 -1.02
C HIS A 101 -1.03 -2.23 -0.73
N LYS A 102 -0.56 -2.23 0.51
CA LYS A 102 0.74 -1.64 0.88
C LYS A 102 1.94 -2.31 0.20
N VAL A 103 1.78 -3.54 -0.29
CA VAL A 103 2.81 -4.18 -1.12
C VAL A 103 3.00 -3.45 -2.46
N LEU A 104 1.94 -2.84 -3.01
CA LEU A 104 2.01 -1.98 -4.21
C LEU A 104 2.77 -0.69 -3.92
N ALA A 105 2.46 -0.02 -2.79
CA ALA A 105 3.19 1.17 -2.35
C ALA A 105 4.68 0.88 -2.19
N ALA A 106 5.03 -0.22 -1.52
CA ALA A 106 6.43 -0.63 -1.31
C ALA A 106 7.15 -0.90 -2.64
N TYR A 107 6.52 -1.63 -3.56
CA TYR A 107 7.07 -1.86 -4.88
C TYR A 107 7.29 -0.53 -5.63
N GLY A 108 6.30 0.36 -5.61
CA GLY A 108 6.36 1.67 -6.26
C GLY A 108 7.47 2.56 -5.73
N CYS A 109 7.76 2.52 -4.42
CA CYS A 109 8.83 3.32 -3.82
C CYS A 109 10.23 2.75 -4.09
N LEU A 110 10.39 1.42 -4.13
CA LEU A 110 11.69 0.78 -4.32
C LEU A 110 12.10 0.74 -5.80
N LEU A 111 11.15 0.52 -6.71
CA LEU A 111 11.42 0.33 -8.15
C LEU A 111 12.24 1.47 -8.77
N PRO A 112 11.91 2.76 -8.60
CA PRO A 112 12.69 3.85 -9.19
C PRO A 112 14.12 3.92 -8.67
N ARG A 113 14.34 3.60 -7.38
CA ARG A 113 15.68 3.57 -6.78
C ARG A 113 16.56 2.51 -7.43
N ILE A 114 15.99 1.33 -7.71
CA ILE A 114 16.65 0.26 -8.44
C ILE A 114 16.95 0.67 -9.88
N LEU A 115 15.96 1.24 -10.58
CA LEU A 115 16.11 1.61 -12.00
C LEU A 115 17.07 2.78 -12.24
N ASN A 116 17.19 3.69 -11.28
CA ASN A 116 18.12 4.83 -11.34
C ASN A 116 19.52 4.50 -10.80
N GLY A 117 19.69 3.36 -10.13
CA GLY A 117 20.93 3.02 -9.45
C GLY A 117 21.16 3.83 -8.18
N ASP A 118 20.09 4.32 -7.55
CA ASP A 118 20.12 5.01 -6.26
C ASP A 118 20.21 4.02 -5.09
N PHE A 119 19.92 2.73 -5.33
CA PHE A 119 20.01 1.65 -4.38
C PHE A 119 21.03 0.59 -4.85
N ASP A 120 22.11 0.41 -4.11
CA ASP A 120 23.12 -0.65 -4.33
C ASP A 120 22.78 -1.88 -3.48
N TYR A 121 22.16 -2.89 -4.09
CA TYR A 121 21.72 -4.13 -3.41
C TYR A 121 22.85 -4.87 -2.68
N SER A 122 24.11 -4.67 -3.08
CA SER A 122 25.25 -5.36 -2.50
C SER A 122 25.79 -4.69 -1.24
N LYS A 123 25.42 -3.43 -1.01
CA LYS A 123 25.93 -2.60 0.10
C LYS A 123 24.84 -2.10 1.03
N GLN A 124 23.63 -1.90 0.51
CA GLN A 124 22.57 -1.24 1.23
C GLN A 124 21.47 -2.19 1.68
N LYS A 125 20.79 -1.82 2.77
CA LYS A 125 19.53 -2.39 3.25
C LYS A 125 18.40 -1.41 2.95
N ALA A 126 17.28 -1.91 2.43
CA ALA A 126 16.05 -1.15 2.28
C ALA A 126 15.34 -1.03 3.64
N VAL A 127 15.25 0.18 4.18
CA VAL A 127 14.66 0.43 5.51
C VAL A 127 13.21 0.88 5.35
N TRP A 128 12.29 0.15 5.98
CA TRP A 128 10.85 0.30 5.83
C TRP A 128 10.19 0.76 7.14
N PRO A 129 10.07 2.08 7.37
CA PRO A 129 9.40 2.62 8.55
C PRO A 129 7.88 2.60 8.38
N SER A 130 7.15 2.08 9.37
CA SER A 130 5.68 2.07 9.37
C SER A 130 5.14 1.49 10.66
N THR A 131 3.87 1.73 10.93
CA THR A 131 3.13 1.07 12.03
C THR A 131 2.67 -0.36 11.69
N GLY A 132 2.91 -0.86 10.45
CA GLY A 132 2.55 -2.26 10.16
C GLY A 132 2.60 -2.67 8.69
N ASN A 133 1.52 -2.47 7.93
CA ASN A 133 1.37 -3.07 6.60
C ASN A 133 2.41 -2.59 5.57
N TYR A 134 2.89 -1.34 5.66
CA TYR A 134 3.89 -0.87 4.71
C TYR A 134 5.27 -1.49 4.98
N CYS A 135 5.70 -1.62 6.25
CA CYS A 135 6.97 -2.30 6.54
C CYS A 135 6.92 -3.78 6.15
N ARG A 136 5.80 -4.47 6.41
CA ARG A 136 5.59 -5.85 5.93
C ARG A 136 5.66 -5.92 4.40
N GLY A 137 5.00 -5.01 3.70
CA GLY A 137 5.05 -4.90 2.23
C GLY A 137 6.47 -4.70 1.71
N GLY A 138 7.22 -3.80 2.35
CA GLY A 138 8.61 -3.51 1.99
C GLY A 138 9.54 -4.70 2.22
N VAL A 139 9.43 -5.35 3.37
CA VAL A 139 10.18 -6.59 3.67
C VAL A 139 9.84 -7.69 2.67
N ALA A 140 8.56 -7.88 2.34
CA ALA A 140 8.13 -8.89 1.37
C ALA A 140 8.71 -8.64 -0.03
N ILE A 141 8.62 -7.41 -0.54
CA ILE A 141 9.20 -7.02 -1.84
C ILE A 141 10.73 -7.19 -1.82
N SER A 142 11.40 -6.72 -0.75
CA SER A 142 12.84 -6.89 -0.60
C SER A 142 13.23 -8.37 -0.63
N ARG A 143 12.52 -9.21 0.12
CA ARG A 143 12.78 -10.66 0.17
C ARG A 143 12.64 -11.33 -1.19
N ILE A 144 11.57 -11.01 -1.94
CA ILE A 144 11.36 -11.55 -3.30
C ILE A 144 12.49 -11.14 -4.25
N LEU A 145 12.97 -9.90 -4.12
CA LEU A 145 14.08 -9.38 -4.93
C LEU A 145 15.45 -9.85 -4.45
N GLY A 146 15.51 -10.58 -3.33
CA GLY A 146 16.77 -11.02 -2.72
C GLY A 146 17.61 -9.86 -2.18
N LEU A 147 16.94 -8.82 -1.68
CA LEU A 147 17.53 -7.62 -1.09
C LEU A 147 17.46 -7.68 0.44
N LYS A 148 18.48 -7.14 1.10
CA LYS A 148 18.45 -6.97 2.55
C LYS A 148 17.47 -5.86 2.94
N SER A 149 16.77 -6.03 4.07
CA SER A 149 15.78 -5.05 4.52
C SER A 149 15.74 -4.93 6.04
N VAL A 150 15.32 -3.74 6.51
CA VAL A 150 15.06 -3.44 7.92
C VAL A 150 13.62 -2.99 8.06
N ALA A 151 12.88 -3.55 9.03
CA ALA A 151 11.56 -3.10 9.43
C ALA A 151 11.67 -2.20 10.66
N ILE A 152 11.01 -1.04 10.64
CA ILE A 152 10.88 -0.18 11.83
C ILE A 152 9.42 -0.04 12.16
N LEU A 153 9.01 -0.41 13.39
CA LEU A 153 7.62 -0.31 13.83
C LEU A 153 7.52 -0.18 15.36
N PRO A 154 6.41 0.42 15.88
CA PRO A 154 6.20 0.52 17.31
C PRO A 154 6.07 -0.84 17.97
N GLU A 155 6.57 -0.95 19.20
CA GLU A 155 6.52 -2.20 19.99
C GLU A 155 5.11 -2.62 20.39
N GLY A 156 4.17 -1.66 20.50
CA GLY A 156 2.76 -1.89 20.79
C GLY A 156 1.95 -2.50 19.64
N MET A 157 2.56 -2.81 18.51
CA MET A 157 1.85 -3.46 17.40
C MET A 157 1.51 -4.91 17.71
N SER A 158 0.52 -5.47 16.98
CA SER A 158 0.03 -6.82 17.21
C SER A 158 1.14 -7.88 17.10
N LYS A 159 1.07 -8.91 17.96
CA LYS A 159 1.98 -10.05 17.92
C LYS A 159 2.04 -10.71 16.54
N GLU A 160 0.90 -10.81 15.84
CA GLU A 160 0.83 -11.37 14.49
C GLU A 160 1.75 -10.65 13.48
N ARG A 161 1.87 -9.31 13.59
CA ARG A 161 2.78 -8.53 12.72
C ARG A 161 4.23 -8.88 12.99
N PHE A 162 4.63 -9.01 14.26
CA PHE A 162 5.99 -9.40 14.64
C PHE A 162 6.30 -10.83 14.23
N ASP A 163 5.42 -11.79 14.50
CA ASP A 163 5.57 -13.19 14.12
C ASP A 163 5.72 -13.35 12.59
N TRP A 164 5.02 -12.50 11.83
CA TRP A 164 5.15 -12.45 10.37
C TRP A 164 6.52 -11.89 9.96
N LEU A 165 6.95 -10.77 10.54
CA LEU A 165 8.23 -10.12 10.21
C LEU A 165 9.41 -11.05 10.56
N GLU A 166 9.40 -11.72 11.68
CA GLU A 166 10.44 -12.68 12.10
C GLU A 166 10.65 -13.81 11.09
N LYS A 167 9.58 -14.23 10.39
CA LYS A 167 9.65 -15.24 9.32
C LYS A 167 10.19 -14.67 7.99
N TRP A 168 10.09 -13.36 7.80
CA TRP A 168 10.37 -12.74 6.50
C TRP A 168 11.68 -11.96 6.45
N VAL A 169 12.19 -11.42 7.54
CA VAL A 169 13.52 -10.81 7.60
C VAL A 169 14.60 -11.91 7.60
N GLU A 170 15.81 -11.57 7.18
CA GLU A 170 16.93 -12.50 7.19
C GLU A 170 17.58 -12.58 8.58
N ASP A 171 17.70 -11.46 9.27
CA ASP A 171 18.24 -11.34 10.62
C ASP A 171 17.17 -10.71 11.52
N PRO A 172 16.78 -11.33 12.65
CA PRO A 172 15.85 -10.74 13.62
C PRO A 172 16.26 -9.34 14.13
N LYS A 173 17.57 -9.02 14.10
CA LYS A 173 18.09 -7.68 14.44
C LYS A 173 17.65 -6.59 13.45
N ASP A 174 17.20 -6.98 12.26
CA ASP A 174 16.64 -6.07 11.27
C ASP A 174 15.17 -5.71 11.54
N ILE A 175 14.61 -6.13 12.70
CA ILE A 175 13.33 -5.63 13.23
C ILE A 175 13.64 -4.63 14.35
N VAL A 176 13.53 -3.35 14.02
CA VAL A 176 13.76 -2.24 14.96
C VAL A 176 12.42 -1.87 15.61
N LYS A 177 12.30 -2.09 16.91
CA LYS A 177 11.13 -1.72 17.69
C LYS A 177 11.30 -0.30 18.25
N THR A 178 10.28 0.54 18.09
CA THR A 178 10.23 1.88 18.67
C THR A 178 9.18 1.94 19.77
N PRO A 179 9.32 2.82 20.78
CA PRO A 179 8.28 3.01 21.79
C PRO A 179 6.95 3.41 21.19
N GLY A 180 5.84 2.97 21.80
CA GLY A 180 4.49 3.44 21.52
C GLY A 180 3.64 2.52 20.65
N THR A 181 2.61 3.12 20.04
CA THR A 181 1.51 2.47 19.34
C THR A 181 1.31 3.03 17.91
N GLU A 182 0.12 2.85 17.32
CA GLU A 182 -0.20 3.23 15.92
C GLU A 182 0.11 4.70 15.62
N SER A 183 -0.14 5.63 16.54
CA SER A 183 0.04 7.07 16.33
C SER A 183 1.46 7.59 16.64
N ASN A 184 2.38 6.75 17.15
CA ASN A 184 3.73 7.14 17.56
C ASN A 184 4.72 7.17 16.38
N VAL A 185 4.50 8.05 15.44
CA VAL A 185 5.30 8.19 14.21
C VAL A 185 6.60 8.96 14.44
N LYS A 186 6.64 9.85 15.45
CA LYS A 186 7.85 10.59 15.79
C LYS A 186 9.00 9.66 16.15
N GLU A 187 8.77 8.67 16.98
CA GLU A 187 9.74 7.69 17.43
C GLU A 187 10.29 6.87 16.24
N ILE A 188 9.42 6.58 15.26
CA ILE A 188 9.81 5.95 13.99
C ILE A 188 10.77 6.87 13.22
N TYR A 189 10.46 8.18 13.11
CA TYR A 189 11.33 9.13 12.45
C TYR A 189 12.69 9.29 13.14
N ASP A 190 12.71 9.32 14.48
CA ASP A 190 13.95 9.37 15.25
C ASP A 190 14.82 8.14 14.99
N ALA A 191 14.24 6.94 14.92
CA ALA A 191 14.93 5.72 14.54
C ALA A 191 15.46 5.79 13.09
N CYS A 192 14.65 6.29 12.14
CA CYS A 192 15.08 6.52 10.76
C CYS A 192 16.27 7.48 10.68
N ASN A 193 16.21 8.59 11.40
CA ASN A 193 17.29 9.59 11.44
C ASN A 193 18.59 9.01 11.99
N ASN A 194 18.51 8.11 12.96
CA ASN A 194 19.68 7.40 13.49
C ASN A 194 20.24 6.41 12.46
N LEU A 195 19.40 5.59 11.83
CA LEU A 195 19.86 4.63 10.80
C LEU A 195 20.42 5.31 9.56
N LYS A 196 19.91 6.48 9.18
CA LYS A 196 20.39 7.26 8.02
C LYS A 196 21.83 7.73 8.16
N LYS A 197 22.38 7.76 9.37
CA LYS A 197 23.81 8.11 9.60
C LYS A 197 24.75 7.08 9.00
N ASP A 198 24.29 5.84 8.83
CA ASP A 198 25.03 4.79 8.12
C ASP A 198 24.53 4.72 6.67
N PRO A 199 25.40 5.01 5.67
CA PRO A 199 25.03 4.98 4.25
C PRO A 199 24.64 3.58 3.74
N ALA A 200 24.86 2.53 4.53
CA ALA A 200 24.36 1.20 4.25
C ALA A 200 22.83 1.08 4.44
N ASN A 201 22.16 2.09 4.99
CA ASN A 201 20.73 2.12 5.16
C ASN A 201 20.07 3.11 4.19
N ASP A 202 19.23 2.62 3.31
CA ASP A 202 18.38 3.46 2.45
C ASP A 202 16.97 3.54 3.01
N ILE A 203 16.58 4.71 3.53
CA ILE A 203 15.30 4.92 4.20
C ILE A 203 14.22 5.18 3.16
N ILE A 204 13.23 4.29 3.09
CA ILE A 204 12.11 4.37 2.15
C ILE A 204 10.83 4.70 2.95
N ASN A 205 10.64 6.00 3.22
CA ASN A 205 9.57 6.49 4.09
C ASN A 205 8.30 6.81 3.28
N GLN A 206 7.22 6.02 3.47
CA GLN A 206 5.95 6.19 2.73
C GLN A 206 5.32 7.59 2.85
N PHE A 207 5.60 8.34 3.90
CA PHE A 207 5.00 9.66 4.15
C PHE A 207 5.66 10.78 3.33
N SER A 208 6.86 10.54 2.79
CA SER A 208 7.64 11.50 2.00
C SER A 208 8.04 10.98 0.60
N GLU A 209 7.81 9.70 0.31
CA GLU A 209 8.14 9.11 -1.00
C GLU A 209 7.08 9.47 -2.03
N TYR A 210 7.40 10.35 -2.97
CA TYR A 210 6.51 10.73 -4.08
C TYR A 210 6.01 9.51 -4.87
N TYR A 211 6.80 8.47 -4.99
CA TYR A 211 6.41 7.28 -5.73
C TYR A 211 5.31 6.45 -5.03
N ASN A 212 5.07 6.63 -3.73
CA ASN A 212 3.87 6.11 -3.07
C ASN A 212 2.60 6.77 -3.65
N TYR A 213 2.63 8.09 -3.87
CA TYR A 213 1.56 8.81 -4.57
C TYR A 213 1.46 8.34 -6.03
N ALA A 214 2.57 8.36 -6.77
CA ALA A 214 2.59 8.09 -8.20
C ALA A 214 2.07 6.68 -8.56
N ILE A 215 2.44 5.65 -7.79
CA ILE A 215 2.00 4.27 -8.05
C ILE A 215 0.49 4.10 -7.81
N HIS A 216 -0.07 4.71 -6.78
CA HIS A 216 -1.51 4.67 -6.53
C HIS A 216 -2.29 5.44 -7.58
N ARG A 217 -1.79 6.59 -8.04
CA ARG A 217 -2.38 7.33 -9.15
C ARG A 217 -2.40 6.51 -10.44
N ALA A 218 -1.30 5.80 -10.74
CA ALA A 218 -1.13 5.04 -11.97
C ALA A 218 -1.81 3.66 -11.98
N VAL A 219 -1.99 3.03 -10.82
CA VAL A 219 -2.50 1.65 -10.72
C VAL A 219 -3.85 1.61 -10.01
N THR A 220 -3.98 2.20 -8.81
CA THR A 220 -5.22 2.15 -8.02
C THR A 220 -6.33 2.97 -8.67
N GLY A 221 -6.03 4.18 -9.16
CA GLY A 221 -7.01 5.04 -9.82
C GLY A 221 -7.71 4.36 -11.01
N PRO A 222 -6.96 3.90 -12.05
CA PRO A 222 -7.55 3.17 -13.17
C PRO A 222 -8.29 1.88 -12.77
N SER A 223 -7.83 1.22 -11.70
CA SER A 223 -8.49 0.02 -11.18
C SER A 223 -9.89 0.34 -10.64
N PHE A 224 -10.01 1.40 -9.85
CA PHE A 224 -11.29 1.83 -9.27
C PHE A 224 -12.24 2.41 -10.33
N GLU A 225 -11.71 3.10 -11.34
CA GLU A 225 -12.49 3.50 -12.51
C GLU A 225 -13.15 2.30 -13.19
N LYS A 226 -12.40 1.20 -13.39
CA LYS A 226 -12.96 -0.03 -13.98
C LYS A 226 -14.06 -0.64 -13.11
N SER A 227 -13.93 -0.63 -11.79
CA SER A 227 -14.98 -1.10 -10.88
C SER A 227 -16.25 -0.25 -11.00
N PHE A 228 -16.10 1.08 -11.06
CA PHE A 228 -17.22 1.99 -11.26
C PHE A 228 -17.91 1.74 -12.62
N LEU A 229 -17.14 1.64 -13.70
CA LEU A 229 -17.67 1.40 -15.04
C LEU A 229 -18.42 0.06 -15.13
N GLU A 230 -17.96 -0.98 -14.44
CA GLU A 230 -18.64 -2.26 -14.37
C GLU A 230 -19.98 -2.14 -13.63
N VAL A 231 -20.05 -1.40 -12.52
CA VAL A 231 -21.31 -1.16 -11.79
C VAL A 231 -22.26 -0.27 -12.59
N LYS A 232 -21.70 0.75 -13.23
CA LYS A 232 -22.48 1.69 -14.06
C LYS A 232 -23.14 0.98 -15.24
N LYS A 233 -22.40 0.16 -15.99
CA LYS A 233 -22.84 -0.47 -17.25
C LYS A 233 -23.65 0.51 -18.13
N ASN A 234 -24.88 0.17 -18.41
CA ASN A 234 -25.81 0.96 -19.25
C ASN A 234 -26.70 1.92 -18.43
N SER A 235 -26.43 2.11 -17.15
CA SER A 235 -27.20 3.02 -16.30
C SER A 235 -26.71 4.46 -16.37
N ASN A 236 -27.54 5.42 -15.92
CA ASN A 236 -27.19 6.83 -15.83
C ASN A 236 -26.42 7.18 -14.55
N LEU A 237 -25.81 6.22 -13.86
CA LEU A 237 -25.01 6.46 -12.67
C LEU A 237 -23.86 7.42 -12.98
N LYS A 238 -23.69 8.41 -12.09
CA LYS A 238 -22.57 9.34 -12.11
C LYS A 238 -21.74 9.14 -10.86
N PRO A 239 -20.41 9.07 -10.96
CA PRO A 239 -19.58 9.00 -9.77
C PRO A 239 -19.64 10.34 -9.05
N ARG A 240 -19.72 10.32 -7.72
CA ARG A 240 -19.78 11.55 -6.93
C ARG A 240 -18.55 11.74 -6.08
N PHE A 241 -18.20 10.72 -5.31
CA PHE A 241 -17.10 10.79 -4.38
C PHE A 241 -16.12 9.63 -4.57
N TYR A 242 -14.85 9.93 -4.40
CA TYR A 242 -13.85 8.99 -3.99
C TYR A 242 -13.58 9.18 -2.50
N VAL A 243 -13.73 8.13 -1.71
CA VAL A 243 -13.56 8.15 -0.25
C VAL A 243 -12.37 7.28 0.12
N SER A 244 -11.41 7.82 0.85
CA SER A 244 -10.22 7.08 1.30
C SER A 244 -9.78 7.52 2.69
N ALA A 245 -9.59 6.55 3.56
CA ALA A 245 -8.96 6.78 4.85
C ALA A 245 -7.46 7.10 4.66
N SER A 246 -6.98 8.13 5.36
CA SER A 246 -5.63 8.62 5.21
C SER A 246 -4.73 8.20 6.38
N GLY A 247 -3.68 7.42 6.05
CA GLY A 247 -2.47 7.33 6.83
C GLY A 247 -1.36 8.09 6.09
N SER A 248 -0.62 7.40 5.20
CA SER A 248 0.44 8.04 4.39
C SER A 248 -0.05 8.86 3.19
N SER A 249 -1.34 9.02 2.99
CA SER A 249 -1.99 9.73 1.87
C SER A 249 -1.76 9.12 0.47
N GLY A 250 -1.03 8.02 0.35
CA GLY A 250 -0.72 7.42 -0.97
C GLY A 250 -1.97 7.06 -1.78
N THR A 251 -2.98 6.45 -1.14
CA THR A 251 -4.24 6.05 -1.81
C THR A 251 -5.09 7.24 -2.26
N LEU A 252 -4.92 8.43 -1.68
CA LEU A 252 -5.61 9.65 -2.13
C LEU A 252 -5.25 10.02 -3.58
N ALA A 253 -4.08 9.62 -4.05
CA ALA A 253 -3.66 9.81 -5.43
C ALA A 253 -4.58 9.10 -6.46
N ALA A 254 -5.24 8.02 -6.05
CA ALA A 254 -6.29 7.40 -6.87
C ALA A 254 -7.50 8.34 -7.03
N GLY A 255 -7.83 9.10 -5.99
CA GLY A 255 -8.84 10.15 -6.05
C GLY A 255 -8.47 11.26 -7.02
N ASP A 256 -7.21 11.69 -7.05
CA ASP A 256 -6.72 12.69 -8.02
C ASP A 256 -6.86 12.18 -9.47
N TYR A 257 -6.60 10.90 -9.69
CA TYR A 257 -6.86 10.27 -10.98
C TYR A 257 -8.36 10.30 -11.33
N LEU A 258 -9.22 9.84 -10.41
CA LEU A 258 -10.67 9.74 -10.62
C LEU A 258 -11.33 11.12 -10.76
N LYS A 259 -10.82 12.15 -10.07
CA LYS A 259 -11.25 13.53 -10.24
C LYS A 259 -11.00 14.00 -11.68
N ASN A 260 -9.83 13.69 -12.23
CA ASN A 260 -9.49 14.06 -13.61
C ASN A 260 -10.26 13.24 -14.65
N SER A 261 -10.47 11.93 -14.44
CA SER A 261 -11.09 11.06 -15.44
C SER A 261 -12.62 11.02 -15.37
N LEU A 262 -13.19 11.15 -14.17
CA LEU A 262 -14.62 10.99 -13.93
C LEU A 262 -15.29 12.20 -13.27
N GLY A 263 -14.54 13.23 -12.86
CA GLY A 263 -15.07 14.41 -12.17
C GLY A 263 -15.52 14.14 -10.71
N THR A 264 -14.94 13.16 -10.03
CA THR A 264 -15.25 12.88 -8.63
C THR A 264 -14.72 13.95 -7.69
N LEU A 265 -15.34 14.08 -6.52
CA LEU A 265 -14.81 14.82 -5.39
C LEU A 265 -14.05 13.88 -4.45
N ASN A 266 -12.99 14.36 -3.82
CA ASN A 266 -12.16 13.59 -2.90
C ASN A 266 -12.56 13.85 -1.44
N ALA A 267 -13.04 12.81 -0.75
CA ALA A 267 -13.32 12.81 0.67
C ALA A 267 -12.24 12.00 1.41
N VAL A 268 -11.49 12.69 2.26
CA VAL A 268 -10.47 12.10 3.11
C VAL A 268 -11.07 11.75 4.45
N VAL A 269 -10.84 10.51 4.93
CA VAL A 269 -11.29 10.09 6.25
C VAL A 269 -10.09 9.98 7.19
N GLU A 270 -10.19 10.56 8.37
CA GLU A 270 -9.19 10.46 9.43
C GLU A 270 -9.83 10.01 10.76
N ALA A 271 -9.01 9.71 11.77
CA ALA A 271 -9.50 9.35 13.08
C ALA A 271 -9.93 10.61 13.86
N LEU A 272 -11.13 10.59 14.44
CA LEU A 272 -11.62 11.70 15.28
C LEU A 272 -10.70 11.95 16.49
N GLU A 273 -10.10 10.91 17.02
CA GLU A 273 -9.15 10.97 18.14
C GLU A 273 -7.77 11.53 17.72
N CYS A 274 -7.50 11.56 16.39
CA CYS A 274 -6.29 12.14 15.80
C CYS A 274 -6.63 12.98 14.55
N PRO A 275 -7.37 14.11 14.71
CA PRO A 275 -7.91 14.91 13.62
C PRO A 275 -6.86 15.88 13.07
N THR A 276 -5.81 15.37 12.46
CA THR A 276 -4.63 16.11 12.00
C THR A 276 -4.96 17.10 10.90
N LEU A 277 -5.80 16.69 9.93
CA LEU A 277 -6.19 17.53 8.80
C LEU A 277 -7.27 18.54 9.18
N LEU A 278 -8.32 18.07 9.88
CA LEU A 278 -9.50 18.89 10.15
C LEU A 278 -9.30 19.90 11.28
N LYS A 279 -8.55 19.52 12.33
CA LYS A 279 -8.41 20.34 13.56
C LYS A 279 -6.97 20.64 13.94
N ASN A 280 -6.00 20.23 13.13
CA ASN A 280 -4.58 20.28 13.48
C ASN A 280 -4.30 19.68 14.88
N GLY A 281 -5.08 18.65 15.22
CA GLY A 281 -5.04 17.94 16.48
C GLY A 281 -4.33 16.60 16.35
N TYR A 282 -4.02 16.00 17.48
CA TYR A 282 -3.48 14.65 17.53
C TYR A 282 -3.76 13.99 18.87
N GLY A 283 -3.94 12.71 18.85
CA GLY A 283 -4.18 11.88 20.02
C GLY A 283 -3.89 10.42 19.72
N GLU A 284 -4.11 9.58 20.71
CA GLU A 284 -4.01 8.12 20.54
C GLU A 284 -5.35 7.61 19.99
N HIS A 285 -5.26 6.67 19.08
CA HIS A 285 -6.40 5.96 18.50
C HIS A 285 -6.03 4.50 18.18
N ASN A 286 -7.03 3.64 18.00
CA ASN A 286 -6.83 2.21 17.70
C ASN A 286 -7.23 1.79 16.28
N ILE A 287 -7.74 2.71 15.44
CA ILE A 287 -8.03 2.43 14.04
C ILE A 287 -6.73 2.21 13.29
N GLN A 288 -6.47 0.97 12.87
CA GLN A 288 -5.19 0.59 12.27
C GLN A 288 -5.02 1.14 10.84
N GLY A 289 -3.84 1.70 10.57
CA GLY A 289 -3.42 2.13 9.22
C GLY A 289 -3.90 3.49 8.78
N ILE A 290 -4.53 4.25 9.66
CA ILE A 290 -4.89 5.66 9.46
C ILE A 290 -4.43 6.50 10.66
N GLY A 291 -4.59 7.82 10.57
CA GLY A 291 -4.29 8.73 11.70
C GLY A 291 -2.80 8.86 11.94
N ASP A 292 -2.19 9.82 11.29
CA ASP A 292 -0.82 10.25 11.53
C ASP A 292 -0.83 11.61 12.22
N LYS A 293 0.03 11.83 13.19
CA LYS A 293 0.18 13.13 13.88
C LYS A 293 0.78 14.22 12.99
N HIS A 294 1.01 13.93 11.73
CA HIS A 294 1.56 14.84 10.72
C HIS A 294 0.79 14.72 9.41
N VAL A 295 0.60 15.82 8.72
CA VAL A 295 0.15 15.80 7.33
C VAL A 295 1.29 15.23 6.48
N PRO A 296 1.10 14.08 5.79
CA PRO A 296 2.14 13.52 4.96
C PRO A 296 2.60 14.47 3.86
N LEU A 297 3.89 14.52 3.59
CA LEU A 297 4.46 15.42 2.56
C LEU A 297 3.88 15.18 1.16
N ILE A 298 3.43 13.96 0.90
CA ILE A 298 2.85 13.58 -0.39
C ILE A 298 1.33 13.83 -0.48
N HIS A 299 0.71 14.39 0.56
CA HIS A 299 -0.71 14.70 0.54
C HIS A 299 -0.98 15.89 -0.39
N ASN A 300 -1.80 15.67 -1.42
CA ASN A 300 -2.25 16.74 -2.31
C ASN A 300 -3.47 17.45 -1.71
N VAL A 301 -3.21 18.41 -0.81
CA VAL A 301 -4.26 19.16 -0.10
C VAL A 301 -5.15 19.96 -1.05
N MET A 302 -4.63 20.39 -2.20
CA MET A 302 -5.38 21.16 -3.19
C MET A 302 -6.46 20.33 -3.89
N ASN A 303 -6.36 19.02 -3.87
CA ASN A 303 -7.37 18.11 -4.42
C ASN A 303 -8.27 17.48 -3.36
N THR A 304 -8.11 17.83 -2.10
CA THR A 304 -8.99 17.39 -1.01
C THR A 304 -10.21 18.30 -0.96
N ASP A 305 -11.39 17.75 -1.26
CA ASP A 305 -12.64 18.50 -1.25
C ASP A 305 -13.34 18.44 0.12
N PHE A 306 -13.20 17.31 0.83
CA PHE A 306 -13.79 17.07 2.14
C PHE A 306 -12.82 16.32 3.05
N VAL A 307 -12.87 16.65 4.33
CA VAL A 307 -12.25 15.86 5.41
C VAL A 307 -13.36 15.45 6.38
N VAL A 308 -13.37 14.16 6.74
CA VAL A 308 -14.40 13.55 7.59
C VAL A 308 -13.70 12.77 8.71
N ASP A 309 -14.08 13.06 9.94
CA ASP A 309 -13.61 12.30 11.10
C ASP A 309 -14.49 11.06 11.34
N ILE A 310 -13.86 9.96 11.74
CA ILE A 310 -14.53 8.76 12.24
C ILE A 310 -13.92 8.31 13.57
N SER A 311 -14.74 8.06 14.59
CA SER A 311 -14.22 7.67 15.90
C SER A 311 -13.88 6.20 16.00
N ASP A 312 -12.91 5.88 16.85
CA ASP A 312 -12.58 4.51 17.28
C ASP A 312 -13.83 3.77 17.77
N LYS A 313 -14.67 4.45 18.58
CA LYS A 313 -15.89 3.87 19.11
C LYS A 313 -16.89 3.43 18.04
N ALA A 314 -17.00 4.19 16.94
CA ALA A 314 -17.85 3.82 15.82
C ALA A 314 -17.31 2.56 15.09
N THR A 315 -16.00 2.50 14.86
CA THR A 315 -15.35 1.35 14.20
C THR A 315 -15.37 0.10 15.08
N ASP A 316 -15.16 0.25 16.40
CA ASP A 316 -15.21 -0.86 17.34
C ASP A 316 -16.61 -1.43 17.46
N ASN A 317 -17.66 -0.58 17.49
CA ASN A 317 -19.05 -1.04 17.51
C ASN A 317 -19.39 -1.82 16.24
N LEU A 318 -18.97 -1.35 15.05
CA LEU A 318 -19.15 -2.11 13.81
C LEU A 318 -18.41 -3.45 13.84
N ASN A 319 -17.21 -3.46 14.36
CA ASN A 319 -16.43 -4.70 14.48
C ASN A 319 -17.11 -5.71 15.41
N LEU A 320 -17.61 -5.28 16.55
CA LEU A 320 -18.39 -6.10 17.45
C LEU A 320 -19.66 -6.63 16.79
N MET A 321 -20.43 -5.76 16.12
CA MET A 321 -21.69 -6.13 15.44
C MET A 321 -21.50 -7.25 14.41
N PHE A 322 -20.38 -7.27 13.69
CA PHE A 322 -20.12 -8.27 12.64
C PHE A 322 -19.32 -9.49 13.09
N ASN A 323 -18.70 -9.47 14.27
CA ASN A 323 -17.83 -10.55 14.73
C ASN A 323 -18.28 -11.21 16.05
N THR A 324 -19.36 -10.73 16.66
CA THR A 324 -20.01 -11.41 17.81
C THR A 324 -21.25 -12.15 17.35
N ASN A 325 -21.37 -13.43 17.72
CA ASN A 325 -22.57 -14.24 17.50
C ASN A 325 -23.68 -13.83 18.47
#